data_8ebca530e0f7b528fa0e7a3967d69414
#
_entry.id   8ebca530e0f7b528fa0e7a3967d69414
#
_cell.length_a   1.000
_cell.length_b   1.000
_cell.length_c   1.000
_cell.angle_alpha   90.00
_cell.angle_beta   90.00
_cell.angle_gamma   90.00
#
_symmetry.space_group_name_H-M   'P 1'
#
loop_
_entity.id
_entity.type
_entity.pdbx_description
1 polymer ?
#
loop_
_entity_poly.entity_id
_entity_poly.type
_entity_poly.pdbx_seq_one_letter_code
_entity_poly.pdbx_strand_id
1 'polypeptide(L)'
;YYYECNYPSFPFTVKYVWEVKCNNGLIGYSTFMPQTDFNQGVEKSAYRIELPAGQQCRHRALNTDGKNIQIKESTGPEGQQIIEVSATQLPPIQSEPFGPSFAQLFPRVYFAPSAFSFDKTQGDMSTWQKYGEWQYDLLNGRDQLTEPFKSKLRELTANCGTDREKVKAVYDYLAKTTRYVSIQLGIGGLQPIAATDVCRTGFGDCKGLSNYTRAMLNELGIPSTYTVISTTNERLLPDFSSANQMNHVILQVPLPQDTLWLECTNPQLPFGYVHQDIAGHDALLIEPTGGRMYRLPTYPDSLNTQQITARISLSPTA
;
A
#
# COMPACT_ATOMS: atom_id res chain seq x y z
N TYR A 1 6.08 -9.82 18.62
CA TYR A 1 6.19 -10.09 20.04
C TYR A 1 5.51 -8.95 20.79
N TYR A 2 4.61 -9.28 21.73
CA TYR A 2 3.93 -8.36 22.62
C TYR A 2 4.45 -8.57 24.04
N TYR A 3 4.80 -7.50 24.72
CA TYR A 3 5.20 -7.53 26.13
C TYR A 3 4.46 -6.42 26.89
N GLU A 4 3.65 -6.79 27.85
CA GLU A 4 2.96 -5.86 28.73
C GLU A 4 3.79 -5.69 30.01
N CYS A 5 4.17 -4.45 30.28
CA CYS A 5 4.95 -4.11 31.47
C CYS A 5 4.00 -3.70 32.60
N ASN A 6 3.70 -4.62 33.49
CA ASN A 6 2.89 -4.39 34.69
C ASN A 6 3.80 -4.09 35.89
N TYR A 7 4.26 -2.86 36.07
CA TYR A 7 5.04 -2.45 37.22
C TYR A 7 4.21 -1.61 38.17
N PRO A 8 4.21 -1.93 39.48
CA PRO A 8 3.26 -1.34 40.43
C PRO A 8 3.63 0.07 40.91
N SER A 9 4.81 0.59 40.55
CA SER A 9 5.30 1.87 41.01
C SER A 9 5.72 2.80 39.86
N PHE A 10 5.43 4.07 39.99
CA PHE A 10 5.79 5.14 39.02
C PHE A 10 6.70 6.17 39.67
N PRO A 11 7.63 6.81 38.90
CA PRO A 11 7.95 6.53 37.49
C PRO A 11 8.83 5.28 37.33
N PHE A 12 8.72 4.61 36.18
CA PHE A 12 9.66 3.55 35.80
C PHE A 12 10.11 3.72 34.34
N THR A 13 11.25 3.12 34.01
CA THR A 13 11.82 3.15 32.66
C THR A 13 11.81 1.75 32.07
N VAL A 14 11.33 1.63 30.85
CA VAL A 14 11.41 0.41 30.05
C VAL A 14 12.39 0.62 28.92
N LYS A 15 13.38 -0.27 28.80
CA LYS A 15 14.35 -0.25 27.71
C LYS A 15 14.17 -1.50 26.86
N TYR A 16 13.89 -1.29 25.59
CA TYR A 16 13.87 -2.34 24.57
C TYR A 16 15.11 -2.21 23.68
N VAL A 17 15.75 -3.34 23.41
CA VAL A 17 16.85 -3.40 22.43
C VAL A 17 16.61 -4.64 21.59
N TRP A 18 16.59 -4.46 20.29
CA TRP A 18 16.49 -5.56 19.32
C TRP A 18 17.43 -5.32 18.15
N GLU A 19 17.88 -6.40 17.56
CA GLU A 19 18.68 -6.43 16.35
C GLU A 19 17.94 -7.27 15.31
N VAL A 20 17.88 -6.75 14.07
CA VAL A 20 17.29 -7.45 12.93
C VAL A 20 18.36 -7.58 11.85
N LYS A 21 18.62 -8.81 11.41
CA LYS A 21 19.53 -9.11 10.31
C LYS A 21 18.75 -9.53 9.07
N CYS A 22 18.84 -8.71 8.01
CA CYS A 22 18.24 -9.01 6.72
C CYS A 22 19.28 -9.66 5.80
N ASN A 23 19.07 -10.95 5.47
CA ASN A 23 20.01 -11.70 4.62
C ASN A 23 19.66 -11.64 3.12
N ASN A 24 18.46 -11.21 2.78
CA ASN A 24 17.92 -11.24 1.40
C ASN A 24 17.95 -9.85 0.72
N GLY A 25 18.78 -8.93 1.23
CA GLY A 25 18.82 -7.56 0.76
C GLY A 25 17.75 -6.66 1.38
N LEU A 26 17.66 -5.43 0.89
CA LEU A 26 16.79 -4.41 1.45
C LEU A 26 16.23 -3.52 0.34
N ILE A 27 14.91 -3.35 0.30
CA ILE A 27 14.22 -2.48 -0.65
C ILE A 27 14.01 -1.06 -0.12
N GLY A 28 14.14 -0.85 1.16
CA GLY A 28 13.94 0.46 1.79
C GLY A 28 14.39 0.48 3.23
N TYR A 29 14.44 1.66 3.78
CA TYR A 29 14.83 1.93 5.17
C TYR A 29 13.60 2.40 5.94
N SER A 30 13.57 2.17 7.25
CA SER A 30 12.49 2.65 8.09
C SER A 30 12.35 4.17 7.98
N THR A 31 11.13 4.65 7.86
CA THR A 31 10.85 6.10 7.94
C THR A 31 11.15 6.58 9.35
N PHE A 32 11.94 7.64 9.48
CA PHE A 32 12.10 8.29 10.77
C PHE A 32 10.83 9.09 11.09
N MET A 33 10.13 8.67 12.13
CA MET A 33 8.95 9.33 12.67
C MET A 33 9.15 9.48 14.18
N PRO A 34 9.63 10.64 14.66
CA PRO A 34 9.93 10.83 16.08
C PRO A 34 8.69 10.80 16.97
N GLN A 35 7.53 11.19 16.42
CA GLN A 35 6.23 11.12 17.08
C GLN A 35 5.33 10.14 16.33
N THR A 36 4.73 9.20 17.02
CA THR A 36 3.91 8.13 16.44
C THR A 36 2.44 8.21 16.82
N ASP A 37 2.08 9.15 17.71
CA ASP A 37 0.70 9.35 18.15
C ASP A 37 0.46 10.81 18.56
N PHE A 38 -0.82 11.22 18.58
CA PHE A 38 -1.25 12.49 19.17
C PHE A 38 -0.98 12.50 20.68
N ASN A 39 -0.85 13.70 21.22
CA ASN A 39 -0.56 13.94 22.65
C ASN A 39 0.78 13.36 23.16
N GLN A 40 1.66 12.95 22.25
CA GLN A 40 2.98 12.43 22.54
C GLN A 40 4.05 13.51 22.33
N GLY A 41 4.70 13.95 23.41
CA GLY A 41 5.92 14.75 23.35
C GLY A 41 7.16 13.86 23.19
N VAL A 42 8.22 14.39 22.59
CA VAL A 42 9.48 13.67 22.39
C VAL A 42 10.64 14.47 22.94
N GLU A 43 11.30 13.97 23.95
CA GLU A 43 12.51 14.57 24.49
C GLU A 43 13.68 14.41 23.52
N LYS A 44 13.92 13.20 23.02
CA LYS A 44 14.96 12.88 22.06
C LYS A 44 14.60 11.65 21.23
N SER A 45 14.81 11.74 19.93
CA SER A 45 14.77 10.61 18.99
C SER A 45 15.92 10.73 18.01
N ALA A 46 16.50 9.60 17.60
CA ALA A 46 17.59 9.60 16.63
C ALA A 46 17.49 8.38 15.71
N TYR A 47 17.94 8.56 14.49
CA TYR A 47 18.04 7.51 13.49
C TYR A 47 19.33 7.68 12.70
N ARG A 48 20.03 6.58 12.42
CA ARG A 48 21.26 6.59 11.66
C ARG A 48 21.22 5.49 10.59
N ILE A 49 21.56 5.88 9.39
CA ILE A 49 21.82 4.98 8.26
C ILE A 49 23.31 5.07 7.94
N GLU A 50 23.95 3.92 7.80
CA GLU A 50 25.31 3.80 7.33
C GLU A 50 25.36 2.78 6.20
N LEU A 51 25.84 3.20 5.04
CA LEU A 51 25.90 2.42 3.84
C LEU A 51 27.35 2.21 3.39
N PRO A 52 27.68 1.01 2.90
CA PRO A 52 28.99 0.76 2.30
C PRO A 52 29.28 1.74 1.16
N ALA A 53 30.56 1.95 0.89
CA ALA A 53 31.00 2.75 -0.26
C ALA A 53 30.35 2.27 -1.57
N GLY A 54 29.90 3.22 -2.39
CA GLY A 54 29.22 2.95 -3.66
C GLY A 54 27.71 2.71 -3.56
N GLN A 55 27.16 2.54 -2.37
CA GLN A 55 25.71 2.56 -2.15
C GLN A 55 25.23 3.96 -1.79
N GLN A 56 24.02 4.30 -2.22
CA GLN A 56 23.42 5.60 -1.95
C GLN A 56 21.98 5.48 -1.47
N CYS A 57 21.69 6.22 -0.41
CA CYS A 57 20.35 6.46 0.09
C CYS A 57 19.99 7.92 -0.11
N ARG A 58 18.82 8.14 -0.67
CA ARG A 58 18.17 9.47 -0.76
C ARG A 58 17.27 9.66 0.46
N HIS A 59 17.04 10.90 0.86
CA HIS A 59 16.07 11.19 1.91
C HIS A 59 15.12 12.34 1.53
N ARG A 60 13.96 12.39 2.15
CA ARG A 60 12.95 13.45 2.00
C ARG A 60 12.28 13.73 3.33
N ALA A 61 12.45 14.95 3.82
CA ALA A 61 11.81 15.44 5.04
C ALA A 61 10.43 16.05 4.73
N LEU A 62 9.46 15.80 5.61
CA LEU A 62 8.12 16.39 5.58
C LEU A 62 7.73 16.87 6.97
N ASN A 63 7.08 18.02 7.03
CA ASN A 63 6.56 18.64 8.26
C ASN A 63 7.65 18.89 9.32
N THR A 64 8.89 19.14 8.90
CA THR A 64 10.04 19.36 9.78
C THR A 64 10.34 20.82 10.02
N ASP A 65 9.78 21.73 9.22
CA ASP A 65 10.05 23.17 9.30
C ASP A 65 9.64 23.73 10.66
N GLY A 66 10.52 24.57 11.24
CA GLY A 66 10.31 25.17 12.55
C GLY A 66 10.38 24.19 13.74
N LYS A 67 10.74 22.92 13.51
CA LYS A 67 10.92 21.90 14.55
C LYS A 67 12.41 21.63 14.81
N ASN A 68 12.72 21.18 16.02
CA ASN A 68 14.09 20.80 16.39
C ASN A 68 14.46 19.43 15.78
N ILE A 69 14.50 19.38 14.45
CA ILE A 69 14.88 18.21 13.69
C ILE A 69 16.09 18.58 12.82
N GLN A 70 17.12 17.77 12.89
CA GLN A 70 18.36 17.96 12.14
C GLN A 70 18.68 16.72 11.32
N ILE A 71 19.09 16.94 10.08
CA ILE A 71 19.59 15.89 9.18
C ILE A 71 21.04 16.24 8.85
N LYS A 72 21.95 15.31 9.07
CA LYS A 72 23.37 15.45 8.76
C LYS A 72 23.81 14.32 7.83
N GLU A 73 24.49 14.68 6.77
CA GLU A 73 25.17 13.74 5.90
C GLU A 73 26.67 13.86 6.03
N SER A 74 27.36 12.75 6.04
CA SER A 74 28.82 12.68 6.08
C SER A 74 29.34 11.45 5.38
N THR A 75 30.64 11.47 5.08
CA THR A 75 31.34 10.32 4.52
C THR A 75 32.24 9.72 5.60
N GLY A 76 32.09 8.44 5.84
CA GLY A 76 32.95 7.70 6.76
C GLY A 76 34.36 7.45 6.18
N PRO A 77 35.29 6.95 7.01
CA PRO A 77 36.72 6.83 6.64
C PRO A 77 36.94 5.83 5.50
N GLU A 78 36.04 4.88 5.26
CA GLU A 78 36.12 3.89 4.18
C GLU A 78 35.18 4.25 3.00
N GLY A 79 34.73 5.50 2.92
CA GLY A 79 33.84 5.98 1.86
C GLY A 79 32.36 5.65 2.08
N GLN A 80 31.96 5.24 3.29
CA GLN A 80 30.55 4.98 3.64
C GLN A 80 29.75 6.25 3.56
N GLN A 81 28.49 6.19 3.07
CA GLN A 81 27.53 7.26 3.29
C GLN A 81 26.91 7.10 4.69
N ILE A 82 26.94 8.15 5.46
CA ILE A 82 26.33 8.21 6.79
C ILE A 82 25.26 9.31 6.78
N ILE A 83 24.02 8.94 7.13
CA ILE A 83 22.90 9.88 7.32
C ILE A 83 22.43 9.76 8.76
N GLU A 84 22.51 10.86 9.50
CA GLU A 84 22.04 10.94 10.87
C GLU A 84 20.88 11.93 10.96
N VAL A 85 19.78 11.49 11.56
CA VAL A 85 18.61 12.31 11.83
C VAL A 85 18.38 12.34 13.33
N SER A 86 18.15 13.51 13.86
CA SER A 86 17.83 13.69 15.28
C SER A 86 16.69 14.67 15.47
N ALA A 87 15.84 14.37 16.44
CA ALA A 87 14.77 15.23 16.91
C ALA A 87 14.91 15.44 18.42
N THR A 88 14.69 16.67 18.90
CA THR A 88 14.78 16.99 20.33
C THR A 88 13.65 17.93 20.73
N GLN A 89 13.14 17.74 21.96
CA GLN A 89 12.16 18.66 22.59
C GLN A 89 10.96 18.98 21.68
N LEU A 90 10.37 17.94 21.04
CA LEU A 90 9.16 18.12 20.25
C LEU A 90 7.95 18.16 21.19
N PRO A 91 7.14 19.24 21.15
CA PRO A 91 5.91 19.29 21.92
C PRO A 91 4.88 18.32 21.37
N PRO A 92 3.92 17.85 22.19
CA PRO A 92 2.84 17.00 21.71
C PRO A 92 1.95 17.74 20.71
N ILE A 93 1.55 17.04 19.66
CA ILE A 93 0.55 17.51 18.70
C ILE A 93 -0.81 17.06 19.21
N GLN A 94 -1.74 18.03 19.35
CA GLN A 94 -3.09 17.76 19.82
C GLN A 94 -3.96 17.25 18.67
N SER A 95 -4.84 16.28 18.95
CA SER A 95 -5.87 15.87 18.01
C SER A 95 -7.05 16.85 18.07
N GLU A 96 -7.51 17.30 16.93
CA GLU A 96 -8.68 18.16 16.80
C GLU A 96 -9.77 17.45 15.99
N PRO A 97 -11.02 17.47 16.42
CA PRO A 97 -12.14 16.95 15.62
C PRO A 97 -12.19 17.67 14.25
N PHE A 98 -12.24 16.89 13.16
CA PHE A 98 -12.19 17.38 11.77
C PHE A 98 -10.92 18.16 11.40
N GLY A 99 -9.89 18.10 12.23
CA GLY A 99 -8.58 18.68 11.96
C GLY A 99 -7.78 17.93 10.89
N PRO A 100 -6.58 18.44 10.55
CA PRO A 100 -5.70 17.77 9.59
C PRO A 100 -5.31 16.36 10.02
N SER A 101 -5.11 15.49 9.04
CA SER A 101 -4.72 14.10 9.30
C SER A 101 -3.33 13.98 9.92
N PHE A 102 -3.06 12.84 10.54
CA PHE A 102 -1.73 12.47 11.03
C PHE A 102 -0.65 12.68 9.96
N ALA A 103 -0.92 12.28 8.71
CA ALA A 103 0.00 12.41 7.60
C ALA A 103 0.35 13.87 7.26
N GLN A 104 -0.56 14.80 7.51
CA GLN A 104 -0.38 16.23 7.23
C GLN A 104 0.37 16.97 8.34
N LEU A 105 0.33 16.48 9.58
CA LEU A 105 0.87 17.21 10.74
C LEU A 105 2.22 16.67 11.23
N PHE A 106 2.39 15.35 11.21
CA PHE A 106 3.51 14.73 11.91
C PHE A 106 4.81 14.80 11.12
N PRO A 107 5.91 15.17 11.76
CA PRO A 107 7.22 15.24 11.13
C PRO A 107 7.71 13.83 10.77
N ARG A 108 8.27 13.69 9.57
CA ARG A 108 8.84 12.44 9.10
C ARG A 108 9.97 12.66 8.11
N VAL A 109 10.89 11.71 8.05
CA VAL A 109 11.93 11.66 7.03
C VAL A 109 11.86 10.29 6.37
N TYR A 110 11.55 10.28 5.09
CA TYR A 110 11.63 9.10 4.24
C TYR A 110 13.05 8.85 3.78
N PHE A 111 13.39 7.56 3.62
CA PHE A 111 14.66 7.13 3.08
C PHE A 111 14.41 6.08 2.00
N ALA A 112 15.15 6.17 0.92
CA ALA A 112 15.03 5.22 -0.19
C ALA A 112 16.38 5.01 -0.88
N PRO A 113 16.79 3.77 -1.18
CA PRO A 113 17.92 3.52 -2.04
C PRO A 113 17.60 3.98 -3.47
N SER A 114 18.60 4.36 -4.24
CA SER A 114 18.43 4.56 -5.69
C SER A 114 18.42 3.21 -6.41
N ALA A 115 19.42 2.38 -6.16
CA ALA A 115 19.48 0.99 -6.60
C ALA A 115 19.37 0.06 -5.39
N PHE A 116 18.72 -1.08 -5.55
CA PHE A 116 18.55 -2.05 -4.49
C PHE A 116 18.63 -3.49 -5.00
N SER A 117 18.96 -4.40 -4.10
CA SER A 117 18.78 -5.84 -4.29
C SER A 117 17.83 -6.34 -3.22
N PHE A 118 16.84 -7.12 -3.62
CA PHE A 118 15.89 -7.73 -2.70
C PHE A 118 15.54 -9.14 -3.16
N ASP A 119 15.74 -10.11 -2.25
CA ASP A 119 15.68 -11.53 -2.55
C ASP A 119 16.64 -11.87 -3.72
N LYS A 120 16.21 -12.31 -4.84
CA LYS A 120 17.06 -12.60 -6.01
C LYS A 120 16.89 -11.58 -7.13
N THR A 121 16.25 -10.44 -6.84
CA THR A 121 15.97 -9.40 -7.82
C THR A 121 16.83 -8.17 -7.58
N GLN A 122 17.03 -7.39 -8.63
CA GLN A 122 17.65 -6.08 -8.59
C GLN A 122 16.68 -5.06 -9.17
N GLY A 123 16.60 -3.89 -8.56
CA GLY A 123 15.71 -2.82 -8.99
C GLY A 123 16.34 -1.45 -8.85
N ASP A 124 15.71 -0.50 -9.53
CA ASP A 124 16.04 0.93 -9.46
C ASP A 124 14.81 1.69 -8.94
N MET A 125 15.00 2.42 -7.85
CA MET A 125 13.97 3.23 -7.21
C MET A 125 14.26 4.72 -7.38
N SER A 126 15.11 5.11 -8.33
CA SER A 126 15.46 6.52 -8.55
C SER A 126 14.28 7.35 -9.07
N THR A 127 13.32 6.71 -9.75
CA THR A 127 12.06 7.31 -10.22
C THR A 127 10.90 6.35 -10.03
N TRP A 128 9.67 6.87 -10.01
CA TRP A 128 8.46 6.04 -9.98
C TRP A 128 8.34 5.14 -11.22
N GLN A 129 8.78 5.63 -12.38
CA GLN A 129 8.80 4.83 -13.60
C GLN A 129 9.66 3.58 -13.44
N LYS A 130 10.91 3.73 -13.03
CA LYS A 130 11.85 2.61 -12.85
C LYS A 130 11.43 1.65 -11.73
N TYR A 131 10.89 2.19 -10.64
CA TYR A 131 10.32 1.35 -9.61
C TYR A 131 9.14 0.51 -10.15
N GLY A 132 8.32 1.11 -11.01
CA GLY A 132 7.23 0.40 -11.67
C GLY A 132 7.70 -0.65 -12.68
N GLU A 133 8.80 -0.44 -13.40
CA GLU A 133 9.43 -1.45 -14.25
C GLU A 133 9.78 -2.71 -13.43
N TRP A 134 10.45 -2.53 -12.29
CA TRP A 134 10.76 -3.64 -11.39
C TRP A 134 9.50 -4.32 -10.84
N GLN A 135 8.48 -3.54 -10.44
CA GLN A 135 7.20 -4.10 -10.00
C GLN A 135 6.51 -4.91 -11.10
N TYR A 136 6.59 -4.43 -12.35
CA TYR A 136 6.03 -5.14 -13.49
C TYR A 136 6.75 -6.48 -13.73
N ASP A 137 8.07 -6.51 -13.59
CA ASP A 137 8.85 -7.73 -13.70
C ASP A 137 8.47 -8.79 -12.66
N LEU A 138 8.05 -8.36 -11.46
CA LEU A 138 7.53 -9.28 -10.44
C LEU A 138 6.21 -9.96 -10.83
N LEU A 139 5.47 -9.42 -11.80
CA LEU A 139 4.24 -10.01 -12.32
C LEU A 139 4.49 -11.08 -13.39
N ASN A 140 5.69 -11.13 -13.96
CA ASN A 140 6.02 -12.03 -15.06
C ASN A 140 5.80 -13.49 -14.68
N GLY A 141 5.01 -14.22 -15.51
CA GLY A 141 4.68 -15.62 -15.30
C GLY A 141 3.75 -15.92 -14.13
N ARG A 142 3.19 -14.87 -13.47
CA ARG A 142 2.28 -15.03 -12.32
C ARG A 142 0.80 -15.04 -12.71
N ASP A 143 0.46 -14.77 -13.96
CA ASP A 143 -0.90 -14.64 -14.48
C ASP A 143 -1.39 -15.86 -15.29
N GLN A 144 -0.70 -16.99 -15.19
CA GLN A 144 -1.09 -18.21 -15.89
C GLN A 144 -2.33 -18.84 -15.25
N LEU A 145 -3.28 -19.28 -16.10
CA LEU A 145 -4.48 -20.01 -15.69
C LEU A 145 -4.47 -21.41 -16.34
N THR A 146 -5.05 -22.39 -15.66
CA THR A 146 -5.17 -23.74 -16.21
C THR A 146 -6.27 -23.82 -17.28
N GLU A 147 -6.13 -24.67 -18.30
CA GLU A 147 -7.14 -24.82 -19.37
C GLU A 147 -8.55 -25.17 -18.84
N PRO A 148 -8.72 -26.07 -17.85
CA PRO A 148 -10.04 -26.31 -17.27
C PRO A 148 -10.65 -25.03 -16.67
N PHE A 149 -9.83 -24.20 -16.04
CA PHE A 149 -10.33 -22.94 -15.47
C PHE A 149 -10.67 -21.90 -16.53
N LYS A 150 -9.89 -21.80 -17.60
CA LYS A 150 -10.21 -20.94 -18.75
C LYS A 150 -11.54 -21.31 -19.38
N SER A 151 -11.82 -22.61 -19.54
CA SER A 151 -13.12 -23.10 -20.04
C SER A 151 -14.27 -22.68 -19.11
N LYS A 152 -14.10 -22.87 -17.80
CA LYS A 152 -15.07 -22.40 -16.80
C LYS A 152 -15.30 -20.90 -16.85
N LEU A 153 -14.24 -20.12 -17.06
CA LEU A 153 -14.32 -18.66 -17.15
C LEU A 153 -15.14 -18.22 -18.39
N ARG A 154 -14.96 -18.89 -19.53
CA ARG A 154 -15.75 -18.65 -20.75
C ARG A 154 -17.22 -18.99 -20.53
N GLU A 155 -17.53 -20.08 -19.86
CA GLU A 155 -18.90 -20.44 -19.48
C GLU A 155 -19.53 -19.40 -18.55
N LEU A 156 -18.77 -18.94 -17.53
CA LEU A 156 -19.22 -17.93 -16.59
C LEU A 156 -19.62 -16.61 -17.27
N THR A 157 -18.96 -16.27 -18.37
CA THR A 157 -19.16 -15.00 -19.09
C THR A 157 -19.92 -15.16 -20.41
N ALA A 158 -20.40 -16.37 -20.76
CA ALA A 158 -21.03 -16.67 -22.03
C ALA A 158 -22.29 -15.82 -22.33
N ASN A 159 -23.03 -15.43 -21.29
CA ASN A 159 -24.24 -14.63 -21.40
C ASN A 159 -24.00 -13.11 -21.20
N CYS A 160 -22.76 -12.68 -21.03
CA CYS A 160 -22.42 -11.27 -20.87
C CYS A 160 -22.33 -10.59 -22.24
N GLY A 161 -23.15 -9.57 -22.47
CA GLY A 161 -23.17 -8.81 -23.73
C GLY A 161 -22.12 -7.71 -23.82
N THR A 162 -21.57 -7.28 -22.69
CA THR A 162 -20.60 -6.19 -22.60
C THR A 162 -19.38 -6.55 -21.76
N ASP A 163 -18.26 -5.87 -21.96
CA ASP A 163 -17.08 -6.09 -21.14
C ASP A 163 -17.32 -5.71 -19.68
N ARG A 164 -18.14 -4.68 -19.41
CA ARG A 164 -18.54 -4.32 -18.04
C ARG A 164 -19.27 -5.47 -17.33
N GLU A 165 -20.16 -6.18 -18.03
CA GLU A 165 -20.85 -7.35 -17.47
C GLU A 165 -19.89 -8.52 -17.23
N LYS A 166 -18.93 -8.74 -18.14
CA LYS A 166 -17.88 -9.77 -17.94
C LYS A 166 -17.02 -9.45 -16.72
N VAL A 167 -16.57 -8.18 -16.57
CA VAL A 167 -15.79 -7.74 -15.39
C VAL A 167 -16.60 -7.95 -14.12
N LYS A 168 -17.90 -7.62 -14.13
CA LYS A 168 -18.77 -7.86 -12.98
C LYS A 168 -18.89 -9.36 -12.66
N ALA A 169 -19.07 -10.23 -13.65
CA ALA A 169 -19.14 -11.67 -13.45
C ALA A 169 -17.85 -12.22 -12.84
N VAL A 170 -16.70 -11.75 -13.29
CA VAL A 170 -15.38 -12.09 -12.73
C VAL A 170 -15.27 -11.62 -11.28
N TYR A 171 -15.70 -10.40 -10.97
CA TYR A 171 -15.66 -9.85 -9.62
C TYR A 171 -16.60 -10.60 -8.66
N ASP A 172 -17.82 -10.91 -9.10
CA ASP A 172 -18.77 -11.73 -8.35
C ASP A 172 -18.23 -13.17 -8.12
N TYR A 173 -17.50 -13.73 -9.10
CA TYR A 173 -16.83 -15.01 -8.95
C TYR A 173 -15.72 -14.95 -7.91
N LEU A 174 -14.87 -13.92 -7.96
CA LEU A 174 -13.83 -13.68 -6.95
C LEU A 174 -14.45 -13.64 -5.53
N ALA A 175 -15.53 -12.88 -5.35
CA ALA A 175 -16.24 -12.75 -4.07
C ALA A 175 -16.74 -14.09 -3.51
N LYS A 176 -17.16 -14.99 -4.37
CA LYS A 176 -17.74 -16.28 -3.98
C LYS A 176 -16.69 -17.36 -3.72
N THR A 177 -15.53 -17.26 -4.35
CA THR A 177 -14.57 -18.38 -4.40
C THR A 177 -13.25 -18.10 -3.70
N THR A 178 -13.02 -16.85 -3.29
CA THR A 178 -11.76 -16.49 -2.65
C THR A 178 -11.97 -15.80 -1.29
N ARG A 179 -10.92 -15.80 -0.50
CA ARG A 179 -10.82 -15.06 0.74
C ARG A 179 -9.47 -14.37 0.86
N TYR A 180 -9.45 -13.24 1.53
CA TYR A 180 -8.21 -12.54 1.85
C TYR A 180 -7.42 -13.27 2.95
N VAL A 181 -6.15 -13.54 2.67
CA VAL A 181 -5.17 -14.02 3.66
C VAL A 181 -3.87 -13.28 3.42
N SER A 182 -3.43 -12.51 4.40
CA SER A 182 -2.16 -11.76 4.30
C SER A 182 -0.96 -12.71 4.42
N ILE A 183 -0.14 -12.75 3.34
CA ILE A 183 1.13 -13.50 3.31
C ILE A 183 2.18 -12.52 2.79
N GLN A 184 3.03 -12.01 3.69
CA GLN A 184 4.00 -10.97 3.36
C GLN A 184 5.41 -11.34 3.85
N LEU A 185 5.86 -12.55 3.50
CA LEU A 185 7.19 -13.05 3.86
C LEU A 185 8.17 -12.86 2.71
N GLY A 186 9.28 -12.16 2.96
CA GLY A 186 10.32 -11.91 1.97
C GLY A 186 9.76 -11.24 0.71
N ILE A 187 10.11 -11.75 -0.47
CA ILE A 187 9.61 -11.23 -1.76
C ILE A 187 8.09 -11.30 -1.86
N GLY A 188 7.41 -12.21 -1.15
CA GLY A 188 5.94 -12.29 -1.10
C GLY A 188 5.28 -11.04 -0.50
N GLY A 189 6.03 -10.16 0.17
CA GLY A 189 5.57 -8.83 0.55
C GLY A 189 5.33 -7.89 -0.65
N LEU A 190 5.91 -8.20 -1.82
CA LEU A 190 5.90 -7.34 -3.02
C LEU A 190 5.46 -8.09 -4.28
N GLN A 191 5.84 -9.35 -4.44
CA GLN A 191 5.46 -10.20 -5.55
C GLN A 191 4.13 -10.93 -5.26
N PRO A 192 3.16 -10.95 -6.19
CA PRO A 192 1.96 -11.74 -6.04
C PRO A 192 2.26 -13.25 -6.06
N ILE A 193 1.49 -14.04 -5.34
CA ILE A 193 1.41 -15.47 -5.56
C ILE A 193 0.81 -15.73 -6.97
N ALA A 194 1.15 -16.86 -7.57
CA ALA A 194 0.69 -17.17 -8.92
C ALA A 194 -0.85 -17.29 -8.98
N ALA A 195 -1.45 -16.84 -10.08
CA ALA A 195 -2.89 -16.92 -10.30
C ALA A 195 -3.41 -18.39 -10.24
N THR A 196 -2.61 -19.36 -10.71
CA THR A 196 -2.90 -20.79 -10.57
C THR A 196 -3.01 -21.24 -9.11
N ASP A 197 -2.18 -20.69 -8.22
CA ASP A 197 -2.23 -21.03 -6.80
C ASP A 197 -3.45 -20.41 -6.12
N VAL A 198 -3.79 -19.15 -6.41
CA VAL A 198 -5.05 -18.54 -5.94
C VAL A 198 -6.25 -19.36 -6.43
N CYS A 199 -6.27 -19.74 -7.70
CA CYS A 199 -7.33 -20.58 -8.28
C CYS A 199 -7.48 -21.92 -7.54
N ARG A 200 -6.37 -22.54 -7.18
CA ARG A 200 -6.35 -23.84 -6.50
C ARG A 200 -6.71 -23.75 -5.01
N THR A 201 -6.25 -22.72 -4.33
CA THR A 201 -6.33 -22.61 -2.86
C THR A 201 -7.51 -21.77 -2.38
N GLY A 202 -8.06 -20.91 -3.24
CA GLY A 202 -9.14 -20.00 -2.91
C GLY A 202 -8.73 -18.88 -1.94
N PHE A 203 -7.42 -18.55 -1.82
CA PHE A 203 -6.99 -17.43 -1.00
C PHE A 203 -5.79 -16.68 -1.61
N GLY A 204 -5.63 -15.44 -1.21
CA GLY A 204 -4.52 -14.58 -1.55
C GLY A 204 -4.54 -13.28 -0.75
N ASP A 205 -3.44 -12.57 -0.77
CA ASP A 205 -3.38 -11.19 -0.27
C ASP A 205 -3.80 -10.18 -1.37
N CYS A 206 -3.68 -8.88 -1.11
CA CYS A 206 -4.05 -7.84 -2.08
C CYS A 206 -3.37 -8.04 -3.44
N LYS A 207 -2.09 -8.42 -3.44
CA LYS A 207 -1.30 -8.68 -4.64
C LYS A 207 -1.81 -9.91 -5.40
N GLY A 208 -1.98 -11.02 -4.68
CA GLY A 208 -2.41 -12.30 -5.25
C GLY A 208 -3.82 -12.22 -5.84
N LEU A 209 -4.78 -11.64 -5.10
CA LEU A 209 -6.17 -11.51 -5.55
C LEU A 209 -6.30 -10.54 -6.74
N SER A 210 -5.58 -9.39 -6.71
CA SER A 210 -5.59 -8.46 -7.84
C SER A 210 -4.94 -9.06 -9.08
N ASN A 211 -3.81 -9.78 -8.93
CA ASN A 211 -3.17 -10.46 -10.06
C ASN A 211 -4.03 -11.62 -10.61
N TYR A 212 -4.73 -12.37 -9.75
CA TYR A 212 -5.66 -13.41 -10.18
C TYR A 212 -6.84 -12.83 -10.97
N THR A 213 -7.40 -11.70 -10.50
CA THR A 213 -8.46 -10.99 -11.22
C THR A 213 -7.94 -10.47 -12.57
N ARG A 214 -6.73 -9.90 -12.59
CA ARG A 214 -6.06 -9.47 -13.83
C ARG A 214 -5.88 -10.63 -14.80
N ALA A 215 -5.45 -11.80 -14.33
CA ALA A 215 -5.29 -12.99 -15.17
C ALA A 215 -6.61 -13.43 -15.80
N MET A 216 -7.71 -13.43 -15.05
CA MET A 216 -9.05 -13.74 -15.57
C MET A 216 -9.49 -12.73 -16.65
N LEU A 217 -9.28 -11.46 -16.42
CA LEU A 217 -9.63 -10.42 -17.39
C LEU A 217 -8.76 -10.49 -18.66
N ASN A 218 -7.46 -10.76 -18.52
CA ASN A 218 -6.55 -10.97 -19.64
C ASN A 218 -7.01 -12.16 -20.54
N GLU A 219 -7.44 -13.28 -19.95
CA GLU A 219 -7.99 -14.42 -20.70
C GLU A 219 -9.25 -14.05 -21.49
N LEU A 220 -10.03 -13.09 -21.00
CA LEU A 220 -11.23 -12.56 -21.67
C LEU A 220 -10.93 -11.44 -22.66
N GLY A 221 -9.65 -11.07 -22.85
CA GLY A 221 -9.24 -9.97 -23.71
C GLY A 221 -9.57 -8.57 -23.16
N ILE A 222 -9.84 -8.46 -21.86
CA ILE A 222 -10.17 -7.19 -21.20
C ILE A 222 -8.91 -6.63 -20.53
N PRO A 223 -8.41 -5.47 -20.98
CA PRO A 223 -7.22 -4.85 -20.41
C PRO A 223 -7.46 -4.44 -18.96
N SER A 224 -6.46 -4.66 -18.11
CA SER A 224 -6.49 -4.21 -16.73
C SER A 224 -5.08 -3.93 -16.22
N THR A 225 -4.95 -2.96 -15.31
CA THR A 225 -3.65 -2.51 -14.80
C THR A 225 -3.56 -2.77 -13.29
N TYR A 226 -2.53 -3.51 -12.91
CA TYR A 226 -2.14 -3.71 -11.52
C TYR A 226 -1.75 -2.36 -10.91
N THR A 227 -2.38 -1.98 -9.81
CA THR A 227 -2.29 -0.63 -9.27
C THR A 227 -1.90 -0.66 -7.80
N VAL A 228 -0.74 -0.09 -7.49
CA VAL A 228 -0.23 0.01 -6.11
C VAL A 228 -0.65 1.35 -5.51
N ILE A 229 -1.15 1.33 -4.29
CA ILE A 229 -1.73 2.50 -3.63
C ILE A 229 -1.42 2.49 -2.13
N SER A 230 -1.63 3.62 -1.47
CA SER A 230 -1.61 3.73 -0.02
C SER A 230 -3.01 3.91 0.53
N THR A 231 -3.35 3.17 1.59
CA THR A 231 -4.57 3.38 2.39
C THR A 231 -4.37 4.41 3.51
N THR A 232 -3.15 4.87 3.72
CA THR A 232 -2.79 5.80 4.80
C THR A 232 -2.24 7.14 4.31
N ASN A 233 -1.57 7.15 3.16
CA ASN A 233 -1.02 8.36 2.56
C ASN A 233 -1.86 8.75 1.35
N GLU A 234 -2.60 9.85 1.47
CA GLU A 234 -3.41 10.37 0.37
C GLU A 234 -2.57 10.79 -0.84
N ARG A 235 -1.36 11.29 -0.59
CA ARG A 235 -0.45 11.79 -1.62
C ARG A 235 0.85 11.03 -1.67
N LEU A 236 1.28 10.68 -2.85
CA LEU A 236 2.64 10.23 -3.12
C LEU A 236 3.53 11.45 -3.41
N LEU A 237 4.79 11.35 -3.04
CA LEU A 237 5.79 12.37 -3.37
C LEU A 237 6.23 12.17 -4.84
N PRO A 238 5.89 13.06 -5.77
CA PRO A 238 6.16 12.83 -7.20
C PRO A 238 7.65 12.82 -7.53
N ASP A 239 8.44 13.54 -6.76
CA ASP A 239 9.89 13.71 -6.91
C ASP A 239 10.71 12.78 -5.99
N PHE A 240 10.07 11.91 -5.22
CA PHE A 240 10.72 10.99 -4.31
C PHE A 240 10.04 9.61 -4.30
N SER A 241 10.48 8.76 -5.21
CA SER A 241 10.00 7.37 -5.27
C SER A 241 10.52 6.55 -4.08
N SER A 242 9.60 5.87 -3.40
CA SER A 242 9.90 4.97 -2.28
C SER A 242 8.78 3.95 -2.09
N ALA A 243 9.14 2.68 -1.96
CA ALA A 243 8.21 1.59 -1.68
C ALA A 243 7.40 1.82 -0.40
N ASN A 244 7.98 2.50 0.59
CA ASN A 244 7.35 2.77 1.89
C ASN A 244 6.19 3.77 1.85
N GLN A 245 5.90 4.37 0.70
CA GLN A 245 4.76 5.26 0.56
C GLN A 245 3.46 4.54 0.24
N MET A 246 3.51 3.24 -0.08
CA MET A 246 2.36 2.44 -0.52
C MET A 246 2.27 1.14 0.27
N ASN A 247 1.07 0.62 0.45
CA ASN A 247 0.83 -0.57 1.29
C ASN A 247 -0.28 -1.48 0.78
N HIS A 248 -0.91 -1.17 -0.36
CA HIS A 248 -2.06 -1.89 -0.87
C HIS A 248 -2.06 -2.01 -2.39
N VAL A 249 -2.83 -2.95 -2.91
CA VAL A 249 -2.99 -3.20 -4.35
C VAL A 249 -4.46 -3.35 -4.70
N ILE A 250 -4.86 -2.64 -5.74
CA ILE A 250 -6.16 -2.72 -6.40
C ILE A 250 -5.98 -2.97 -7.90
N LEU A 251 -7.07 -3.11 -8.64
CA LEU A 251 -7.02 -3.28 -10.08
C LEU A 251 -7.78 -2.18 -10.81
N GLN A 252 -7.14 -1.53 -11.79
CA GLN A 252 -7.78 -0.63 -12.74
C GLN A 252 -8.25 -1.42 -13.95
N VAL A 253 -9.48 -1.17 -14.40
CA VAL A 253 -10.03 -1.72 -15.64
C VAL A 253 -10.56 -0.58 -16.49
N PRO A 254 -9.79 -0.11 -17.50
CA PRO A 254 -10.25 0.93 -18.40
C PRO A 254 -11.30 0.36 -19.37
N LEU A 255 -12.46 0.99 -19.42
CA LEU A 255 -13.52 0.69 -20.37
C LEU A 255 -13.74 1.91 -21.28
N PRO A 256 -14.35 1.76 -22.47
CA PRO A 256 -14.50 2.86 -23.42
C PRO A 256 -15.19 4.12 -22.89
N GLN A 257 -16.09 3.97 -21.92
CA GLN A 257 -16.88 5.08 -21.36
C GLN A 257 -16.65 5.31 -19.85
N ASP A 258 -15.86 4.45 -19.22
CA ASP A 258 -15.67 4.45 -17.76
C ASP A 258 -14.35 3.78 -17.40
N THR A 259 -13.85 4.04 -16.19
CA THR A 259 -12.73 3.32 -15.61
C THR A 259 -13.20 2.69 -14.30
N LEU A 260 -13.22 1.36 -14.26
CA LEU A 260 -13.56 0.64 -13.04
C LEU A 260 -12.32 0.48 -12.15
N TRP A 261 -12.53 0.60 -10.87
CA TRP A 261 -11.55 0.29 -9.84
C TRP A 261 -12.08 -0.89 -9.02
N LEU A 262 -11.30 -1.95 -8.94
CA LEU A 262 -11.72 -3.18 -8.26
C LEU A 262 -10.91 -3.38 -6.98
N GLU A 263 -11.60 -3.37 -5.85
CA GLU A 263 -11.05 -3.76 -4.55
C GLU A 263 -11.12 -5.29 -4.41
N CYS A 264 -10.03 -5.96 -4.73
CA CYS A 264 -10.02 -7.43 -4.80
C CYS A 264 -9.93 -8.11 -3.42
N THR A 265 -9.57 -7.37 -2.36
CA THR A 265 -9.47 -7.92 -0.99
C THR A 265 -10.79 -7.94 -0.25
N ASN A 266 -11.70 -7.05 -0.64
CA ASN A 266 -13.06 -6.97 -0.09
C ASN A 266 -14.10 -6.88 -1.23
N PRO A 267 -14.31 -7.96 -1.98
CA PRO A 267 -15.24 -7.97 -3.11
C PRO A 267 -16.73 -7.96 -2.71
N GLN A 268 -17.03 -7.74 -1.41
CA GLN A 268 -18.38 -7.41 -0.92
C GLN A 268 -18.73 -5.93 -1.14
N LEU A 269 -17.73 -5.08 -1.38
CA LEU A 269 -17.97 -3.69 -1.76
C LEU A 269 -18.73 -3.61 -3.09
N PRO A 270 -19.54 -2.56 -3.29
CA PRO A 270 -20.24 -2.37 -4.55
C PRO A 270 -19.28 -2.39 -5.74
N PHE A 271 -19.67 -3.09 -6.80
CA PHE A 271 -18.85 -3.24 -8.00
C PHE A 271 -18.45 -1.89 -8.61
N GLY A 272 -17.16 -1.67 -8.79
CA GLY A 272 -16.61 -0.43 -9.34
C GLY A 272 -16.59 0.76 -8.36
N TYR A 273 -16.93 0.52 -7.09
CA TYR A 273 -16.89 1.55 -6.06
C TYR A 273 -15.47 1.74 -5.52
N VAL A 274 -15.01 2.98 -5.52
CA VAL A 274 -13.78 3.40 -4.85
C VAL A 274 -14.14 3.77 -3.41
N HIS A 275 -13.74 2.93 -2.45
CA HIS A 275 -14.09 3.18 -1.05
C HIS A 275 -13.35 4.41 -0.48
N GLN A 276 -13.91 4.98 0.59
CA GLN A 276 -13.46 6.26 1.16
C GLN A 276 -11.99 6.28 1.58
N ASP A 277 -11.42 5.13 1.98
CA ASP A 277 -10.03 5.06 2.46
C ASP A 277 -8.99 5.21 1.34
N ILE A 278 -9.44 5.17 0.07
CA ILE A 278 -8.57 5.35 -1.11
C ILE A 278 -9.13 6.34 -2.13
N ALA A 279 -10.37 6.81 -1.96
CA ALA A 279 -10.96 7.80 -2.87
C ALA A 279 -10.12 9.08 -2.87
N GLY A 280 -9.73 9.53 -4.06
CA GLY A 280 -8.88 10.69 -4.22
C GLY A 280 -7.41 10.48 -3.83
N HIS A 281 -6.96 9.27 -3.51
CA HIS A 281 -5.54 9.00 -3.26
C HIS A 281 -4.72 8.92 -4.55
N ASP A 282 -3.44 9.23 -4.45
CA ASP A 282 -2.49 8.95 -5.53
C ASP A 282 -2.15 7.46 -5.53
N ALA A 283 -2.03 6.90 -6.74
CA ALA A 283 -1.68 5.52 -7.00
C ALA A 283 -0.58 5.42 -8.05
N LEU A 284 0.08 4.27 -8.10
CA LEU A 284 1.05 3.92 -9.11
C LEU A 284 0.49 2.79 -9.98
N LEU A 285 0.18 3.11 -11.23
CA LEU A 285 -0.18 2.13 -12.25
C LEU A 285 1.08 1.40 -12.70
N ILE A 286 1.05 0.08 -12.64
CA ILE A 286 2.18 -0.77 -13.03
C ILE A 286 1.97 -1.25 -14.46
N GLU A 287 2.66 -0.60 -15.38
CA GLU A 287 2.55 -0.80 -16.83
C GLU A 287 3.84 -1.44 -17.39
N PRO A 288 3.81 -2.05 -18.60
CA PRO A 288 5.03 -2.57 -19.24
C PRO A 288 6.15 -1.52 -19.43
N THR A 289 5.77 -0.26 -19.49
CA THR A 289 6.66 0.91 -19.65
C THR A 289 7.12 1.50 -18.31
N GLY A 290 6.77 0.85 -17.20
CA GLY A 290 7.10 1.30 -15.86
C GLY A 290 5.92 1.84 -15.05
N GLY A 291 6.23 2.52 -13.97
CA GLY A 291 5.23 3.10 -13.06
C GLY A 291 4.74 4.46 -13.54
N ARG A 292 3.43 4.63 -13.60
CA ARG A 292 2.79 5.89 -13.91
C ARG A 292 1.86 6.33 -12.78
N MET A 293 2.13 7.52 -12.25
CA MET A 293 1.27 8.08 -11.19
C MET A 293 -0.13 8.41 -11.74
N TYR A 294 -1.13 8.13 -10.92
CA TYR A 294 -2.53 8.40 -11.23
C TYR A 294 -3.27 8.84 -9.96
N ARG A 295 -4.23 9.74 -10.11
CA ARG A 295 -5.11 10.17 -9.02
C ARG A 295 -6.45 9.47 -9.13
N LEU A 296 -6.85 8.73 -8.07
CA LEU A 296 -8.15 8.09 -8.04
C LEU A 296 -9.28 9.13 -8.00
N PRO A 297 -10.45 8.82 -8.57
CA PRO A 297 -11.61 9.71 -8.51
C PRO A 297 -12.09 9.88 -7.06
N THR A 298 -12.73 11.02 -6.82
CA THR A 298 -13.53 11.31 -5.63
C THR A 298 -15.00 11.36 -5.99
N TYR A 299 -15.86 11.21 -5.00
CA TYR A 299 -17.30 11.40 -5.19
C TYR A 299 -17.72 12.77 -4.68
N PRO A 300 -18.65 13.47 -5.36
CA PRO A 300 -19.23 14.71 -4.83
C PRO A 300 -20.09 14.39 -3.60
N ASP A 301 -20.14 15.31 -2.65
CA ASP A 301 -20.87 15.16 -1.39
C ASP A 301 -22.37 14.86 -1.62
N SER A 302 -22.91 15.33 -2.76
CA SER A 302 -24.31 15.07 -3.17
C SER A 302 -24.65 13.58 -3.38
N LEU A 303 -23.65 12.72 -3.53
CA LEU A 303 -23.85 11.25 -3.61
C LEU A 303 -23.89 10.59 -2.22
N ASN A 304 -23.47 11.29 -1.17
CA ASN A 304 -23.52 10.80 0.20
C ASN A 304 -24.91 11.10 0.80
N THR A 305 -25.89 10.26 0.49
CA THR A 305 -27.25 10.43 0.96
C THR A 305 -27.64 9.34 1.95
N GLN A 306 -28.31 9.74 3.03
CA GLN A 306 -28.96 8.82 3.96
C GLN A 306 -30.45 9.13 4.02
N GLN A 307 -31.28 8.14 3.70
CA GLN A 307 -32.72 8.24 3.84
C GLN A 307 -33.20 7.25 4.89
N ILE A 308 -33.84 7.75 5.95
CA ILE A 308 -34.43 6.94 7.01
C ILE A 308 -35.93 7.08 6.97
N THR A 309 -36.64 5.95 6.83
CA THR A 309 -38.10 5.90 6.95
C THR A 309 -38.46 5.03 8.15
N ALA A 310 -39.13 5.59 9.14
CA ALA A 310 -39.56 4.86 10.31
C ALA A 310 -41.13 4.83 10.36
N ARG A 311 -41.67 3.62 10.59
CA ARG A 311 -43.10 3.45 10.89
C ARG A 311 -43.23 3.00 12.35
N ILE A 312 -43.86 3.80 13.15
CA ILE A 312 -44.08 3.53 14.57
C ILE A 312 -45.59 3.25 14.77
N SER A 313 -45.90 2.11 15.38
CA SER A 313 -47.26 1.79 15.81
C SER A 313 -47.24 1.49 17.31
N LEU A 314 -48.18 2.09 18.05
CA LEU A 314 -48.37 1.80 19.45
C LEU A 314 -49.45 0.73 19.56
N SER A 315 -49.20 -0.32 20.35
CA SER A 315 -50.23 -1.27 20.74
C SER A 315 -51.09 -0.65 21.83
N PRO A 316 -52.42 -0.68 21.72
CA PRO A 316 -53.30 -0.16 22.75
C PRO A 316 -53.33 -1.02 24.03
N THR A 317 -52.66 -2.15 24.02
CA THR A 317 -52.55 -3.06 25.20
C THR A 317 -51.08 -3.23 25.55
N ALA A 318 -50.59 -2.51 26.54
CA ALA A 318 -49.44 -2.81 27.36
C ALA A 318 -49.92 -3.05 28.79
#